data_1c2f9051378535dc6c44dd908c99ff35
#
_entry.id   1c2f9051378535dc6c44dd908c99ff35
#
_cell.length_a   1.000
_cell.length_b   1.000
_cell.length_c   1.000
_cell.angle_alpha   90.00
_cell.angle_beta   90.00
_cell.angle_gamma   90.00
#
_symmetry.space_group_name_H-M   'P 1'
#
loop_
_entity.id
_entity.type
_entity.pdbx_description
1 polymer ?
#
loop_
_entity_poly.entity_id
_entity_poly.type
_entity_poly.pdbx_seq_one_letter_code
_entity_poly.pdbx_strand_id
1 'polypeptide(L)'
;MRFRQVRKMAVCLGVSGAILAGGVTMQPVSASPVPLRGVIEGFYGTPWQQEERLDILAFCRAEGFNAYLYAPKDDPYHREKWREPYPEDKLRELGALVKAAKAQDVRFIFAVSPGLDVSLHGYKGYVDRQKMLAKFEVLYRLGVCDFAVFFDDIKDKDGAGQASFLNDVSRDLRRRHADIGAFLTVPTEYFYADMQEGGVRKPYTDAFAEGLSHDVLVLYTGDGVAKGPLTDEALAKADALYGRALGLWWNYPVNDYMETKLALGPVDPLPKGNLPAIFFNPMKVEALSKIALATGADYAEDPEHYDPEKSWQEAIKRQYGPLANDMALFAAGSRRLENDWASIGLADDPDFAATAERLLERWPDGAGAREAHAALLAMADARAKAAGRLLKELPPEQLKACRPQLEQTVRLASASRTALMLLQAQQAVAKDGGRNERSLRDKLQRELTAIDQHEAEAEVSEKAMGAFVRNVARRR
;
A
#
# COMPACT_ATOMS: atom_id res chain seq x y z
N MET A 1 61.97 15.30 45.08
CA MET A 1 61.94 15.37 46.57
C MET A 1 60.77 14.60 47.11
N ARG A 2 61.09 13.61 48.00
CA ARG A 2 60.26 12.79 48.94
C ARG A 2 59.16 11.95 48.31
N PHE A 3 59.37 10.67 48.12
CA PHE A 3 59.37 9.42 48.90
C PHE A 3 58.31 9.34 50.03
N ARG A 4 57.43 8.34 49.99
CA ARG A 4 57.18 7.23 50.98
C ARG A 4 55.96 6.44 50.53
N GLN A 5 56.14 5.18 50.15
CA GLN A 5 56.18 3.91 50.83
C GLN A 5 54.83 3.42 51.37
N VAL A 6 54.34 2.40 50.69
CA VAL A 6 54.06 0.99 51.06
C VAL A 6 53.46 0.73 52.47
N ARG A 7 52.30 0.05 52.51
CA ARG A 7 52.08 -1.11 53.40
C ARG A 7 51.04 -2.06 52.79
N LYS A 8 51.51 -3.29 52.59
CA LYS A 8 50.69 -4.49 52.39
C LYS A 8 50.06 -4.88 53.72
N MET A 9 48.79 -5.36 53.68
CA MET A 9 48.32 -6.34 54.66
C MET A 9 47.29 -7.23 53.95
N ALA A 10 47.62 -8.53 53.91
CA ALA A 10 46.72 -9.59 53.48
C ALA A 10 45.98 -10.11 54.74
N VAL A 11 44.70 -10.36 54.63
CA VAL A 11 44.00 -11.32 55.48
C VAL A 11 43.02 -12.10 54.63
N CYS A 12 43.08 -13.40 54.76
CA CYS A 12 42.30 -14.42 54.09
C CYS A 12 40.91 -14.66 54.72
N LEU A 13 40.06 -15.25 53.93
CA LEU A 13 38.98 -16.22 54.22
C LEU A 13 37.56 -15.68 54.51
N GLY A 14 36.66 -16.11 53.67
CA GLY A 14 35.23 -16.17 53.92
C GLY A 14 34.47 -16.43 52.60
N VAL A 15 34.42 -17.72 52.18
CA VAL A 15 33.54 -18.17 51.08
C VAL A 15 32.11 -18.19 51.62
N SER A 16 31.25 -17.39 51.06
CA SER A 16 29.81 -17.57 51.13
C SER A 16 29.23 -17.25 49.74
N GLY A 17 28.85 -18.30 49.02
CA GLY A 17 28.20 -18.20 47.75
C GLY A 17 26.80 -17.55 47.86
N ALA A 18 26.63 -16.40 47.25
CA ALA A 18 25.34 -15.87 46.89
C ALA A 18 25.25 -15.89 45.36
N ILE A 19 24.50 -16.85 44.82
CA ILE A 19 24.09 -16.86 43.41
C ILE A 19 23.11 -15.70 43.25
N LEU A 20 23.63 -14.55 42.84
CA LEU A 20 22.80 -13.49 42.26
C LEU A 20 22.39 -13.95 40.88
N ALA A 21 21.16 -14.46 40.76
CA ALA A 21 20.47 -14.57 39.49
C ALA A 21 20.28 -13.14 38.98
N GLY A 22 21.26 -12.66 38.22
CA GLY A 22 21.15 -11.46 37.44
C GLY A 22 20.13 -11.73 36.34
N GLY A 23 18.86 -11.40 36.57
CA GLY A 23 17.88 -11.26 35.52
C GLY A 23 18.38 -10.16 34.59
N VAL A 24 18.89 -10.55 33.43
CA VAL A 24 19.06 -9.64 32.32
C VAL A 24 17.65 -9.21 31.93
N THR A 25 17.18 -8.09 32.46
CA THR A 25 16.04 -7.40 31.90
C THR A 25 16.47 -6.98 30.50
N MET A 26 16.09 -7.76 29.48
CA MET A 26 16.10 -7.27 28.10
C MET A 26 15.20 -6.03 28.10
N GLN A 27 15.81 -4.86 28.00
CA GLN A 27 15.05 -3.67 27.65
C GLN A 27 14.42 -3.97 26.30
N PRO A 28 13.12 -3.64 26.10
CA PRO A 28 12.52 -3.76 24.78
C PRO A 28 13.41 -2.95 23.83
N VAL A 29 13.94 -3.59 22.82
CA VAL A 29 14.61 -2.91 21.72
C VAL A 29 13.51 -2.07 21.09
N SER A 30 13.57 -0.76 21.26
CA SER A 30 12.68 0.16 20.55
C SER A 30 12.83 -0.16 19.07
N ALA A 31 11.74 -0.54 18.41
CA ALA A 31 11.77 -0.80 16.99
C ALA A 31 12.24 0.48 16.29
N SER A 32 13.30 0.36 15.51
CA SER A 32 13.79 1.52 14.74
C SER A 32 12.90 1.71 13.52
N PRO A 33 12.64 2.97 13.12
CA PRO A 33 11.94 3.26 11.87
C PRO A 33 12.58 2.53 10.68
N VAL A 34 11.77 2.13 9.68
CA VAL A 34 12.31 1.58 8.44
C VAL A 34 13.25 2.61 7.80
N PRO A 35 14.52 2.27 7.53
CA PRO A 35 15.56 3.26 7.16
C PRO A 35 15.22 4.06 5.90
N LEU A 36 14.70 3.40 4.86
CA LEU A 36 14.27 4.03 3.62
C LEU A 36 12.78 3.76 3.42
N ARG A 37 11.96 4.81 3.57
CA ARG A 37 10.50 4.68 3.56
C ARG A 37 9.84 5.80 2.79
N GLY A 38 8.86 5.45 1.95
CA GLY A 38 8.26 6.47 1.10
C GLY A 38 7.16 6.01 0.18
N VAL A 39 6.88 6.87 -0.79
CA VAL A 39 5.91 6.64 -1.85
C VAL A 39 6.64 6.32 -3.14
N ILE A 40 6.15 5.32 -3.89
CA ILE A 40 6.61 5.03 -5.24
C ILE A 40 5.48 5.33 -6.23
N GLU A 41 5.67 6.31 -7.14
CA GLU A 41 4.77 6.55 -8.25
C GLU A 41 4.99 5.47 -9.32
N GLY A 42 4.43 4.26 -9.06
CA GLY A 42 4.72 3.06 -9.85
C GLY A 42 3.50 2.45 -10.55
N PHE A 43 2.35 3.11 -10.51
CA PHE A 43 1.11 2.66 -11.12
C PHE A 43 1.11 2.84 -12.65
N TYR A 44 0.24 2.08 -13.33
CA TYR A 44 -0.06 2.23 -14.76
C TYR A 44 -1.16 3.26 -15.00
N GLY A 45 -1.16 3.88 -16.19
CA GLY A 45 -2.09 4.90 -16.62
C GLY A 45 -1.51 6.31 -16.47
N THR A 46 -2.37 7.32 -16.58
CA THR A 46 -1.93 8.73 -16.57
C THR A 46 -1.12 9.07 -15.34
N PRO A 47 0.15 9.46 -15.48
CA PRO A 47 0.99 9.84 -14.35
C PRO A 47 0.44 11.08 -13.63
N TRP A 48 0.80 11.25 -12.37
CA TRP A 48 0.47 12.45 -11.61
C TRP A 48 0.97 13.73 -12.30
N GLN A 49 0.22 14.80 -12.14
CA GLN A 49 0.63 16.12 -12.60
C GLN A 49 1.68 16.71 -11.66
N GLN A 50 2.32 17.79 -12.09
CA GLN A 50 3.37 18.45 -11.33
C GLN A 50 2.92 18.90 -9.92
N GLU A 51 1.70 19.44 -9.85
CA GLU A 51 1.09 19.94 -8.62
C GLU A 51 0.83 18.79 -7.63
N GLU A 52 0.33 17.64 -8.12
CA GLU A 52 0.09 16.44 -7.31
C GLU A 52 1.39 15.89 -6.75
N ARG A 53 2.48 15.89 -7.55
CA ARG A 53 3.82 15.48 -7.09
C ARG A 53 4.41 16.42 -6.06
N LEU A 54 4.19 17.73 -6.20
CA LEU A 54 4.63 18.70 -5.20
C LEU A 54 3.86 18.54 -3.90
N ASP A 55 2.56 18.26 -3.97
CA ASP A 55 1.70 18.02 -2.82
C ASP A 55 2.09 16.72 -2.09
N ILE A 56 2.35 15.63 -2.83
CA ILE A 56 2.82 14.38 -2.21
C ILE A 56 4.20 14.50 -1.57
N LEU A 57 5.10 15.35 -2.08
CA LEU A 57 6.39 15.61 -1.44
C LEU A 57 6.20 16.32 -0.09
N ALA A 58 5.30 17.30 -0.01
CA ALA A 58 4.95 17.97 1.24
C ALA A 58 4.28 16.98 2.23
N PHE A 59 3.38 16.13 1.73
CA PHE A 59 2.77 15.06 2.50
C PHE A 59 3.81 14.07 3.04
N CYS A 60 4.76 13.63 2.23
CA CYS A 60 5.84 12.75 2.68
C CYS A 60 6.56 13.32 3.89
N ARG A 61 6.92 14.61 3.84
CA ARG A 61 7.56 15.28 4.98
C ARG A 61 6.66 15.33 6.21
N ALA A 62 5.39 15.68 6.02
CA ALA A 62 4.44 15.85 7.11
C ALA A 62 4.15 14.53 7.86
N GLU A 63 4.08 13.41 7.13
CA GLU A 63 3.77 12.09 7.69
C GLU A 63 5.05 11.28 8.06
N GLY A 64 6.26 11.82 7.88
CA GLY A 64 7.50 11.14 8.28
C GLY A 64 8.10 10.18 7.25
N PHE A 65 7.63 10.17 6.01
CA PHE A 65 8.35 9.53 4.91
C PHE A 65 9.62 10.31 4.56
N ASN A 66 10.68 9.60 4.20
CA ASN A 66 11.98 10.20 3.86
C ASN A 66 12.39 10.00 2.40
N ALA A 67 11.54 9.39 1.58
CA ALA A 67 11.82 9.16 0.17
C ALA A 67 10.57 9.26 -0.71
N TYR A 68 10.78 9.70 -1.94
CA TYR A 68 9.83 9.63 -3.05
C TYR A 68 10.53 9.00 -4.25
N LEU A 69 9.98 7.92 -4.78
CA LEU A 69 10.54 7.18 -5.90
C LEU A 69 9.73 7.47 -7.16
N TYR A 70 10.34 8.18 -8.09
CA TYR A 70 9.76 8.54 -9.38
C TYR A 70 9.90 7.37 -10.35
N ALA A 71 8.80 6.67 -10.63
CA ALA A 71 8.77 5.48 -11.48
C ALA A 71 7.48 5.34 -12.31
N PRO A 72 6.89 6.43 -12.86
CA PRO A 72 5.61 6.38 -13.55
C PRO A 72 5.70 5.53 -14.81
N LYS A 73 4.93 4.42 -14.86
CA LYS A 73 4.99 3.41 -15.94
C LYS A 73 4.68 3.99 -17.31
N ASP A 74 3.81 5.00 -17.38
CA ASP A 74 3.38 5.62 -18.63
C ASP A 74 4.15 6.91 -18.95
N ASP A 75 5.23 7.22 -18.21
CA ASP A 75 6.22 8.19 -18.68
C ASP A 75 7.08 7.53 -19.77
N PRO A 76 6.99 7.99 -21.03
CA PRO A 76 7.73 7.34 -22.11
C PRO A 76 9.24 7.35 -21.90
N TYR A 77 9.80 8.38 -21.27
CA TYR A 77 11.25 8.48 -21.04
C TYR A 77 11.75 7.65 -19.86
N HIS A 78 10.84 7.18 -19.02
CA HIS A 78 11.13 6.21 -17.97
C HIS A 78 11.19 4.78 -18.53
N ARG A 79 10.35 4.42 -19.52
CA ARG A 79 10.15 3.05 -19.98
C ARG A 79 10.41 2.85 -21.49
N GLU A 80 9.50 3.25 -22.37
CA GLU A 80 9.58 2.95 -23.81
C GLU A 80 10.75 3.63 -24.51
N LYS A 81 10.98 4.90 -24.21
CA LYS A 81 12.03 5.75 -24.78
C LYS A 81 13.17 5.98 -23.79
N TRP A 82 13.43 5.00 -22.94
CA TRP A 82 14.38 5.17 -21.84
C TRP A 82 15.80 5.58 -22.28
N ARG A 83 16.18 5.28 -23.54
CA ARG A 83 17.48 5.72 -24.12
C ARG A 83 17.50 7.18 -24.53
N GLU A 84 16.34 7.78 -24.73
CA GLU A 84 16.24 9.17 -25.16
C GLU A 84 16.39 10.11 -23.96
N PRO A 85 17.01 11.28 -24.14
CA PRO A 85 17.00 12.32 -23.10
C PRO A 85 15.60 12.86 -22.90
N TYR A 86 15.32 13.33 -21.69
CA TYR A 86 14.09 14.07 -21.42
C TYR A 86 14.10 15.41 -22.18
N PRO A 87 12.94 15.87 -22.72
CA PRO A 87 12.80 17.24 -23.23
C PRO A 87 13.12 18.29 -22.17
N GLU A 88 13.52 19.48 -22.60
CA GLU A 88 13.95 20.54 -21.68
C GLU A 88 12.87 21.01 -20.70
N ASP A 89 11.59 21.03 -21.14
CA ASP A 89 10.45 21.35 -20.29
C ASP A 89 10.27 20.30 -19.19
N LYS A 90 10.38 19.02 -19.52
CA LYS A 90 10.32 17.92 -18.55
C LYS A 90 11.54 17.91 -17.61
N LEU A 91 12.72 18.26 -18.09
CA LEU A 91 13.88 18.42 -17.21
C LEU A 91 13.69 19.58 -16.22
N ARG A 92 13.03 20.69 -16.64
CA ARG A 92 12.70 21.78 -15.70
C ARG A 92 11.70 21.32 -14.64
N GLU A 93 10.65 20.56 -15.02
CA GLU A 93 9.69 19.97 -14.09
C GLU A 93 10.38 19.04 -13.09
N LEU A 94 11.21 18.11 -13.58
CA LEU A 94 11.98 17.19 -12.71
C LEU A 94 12.94 17.97 -11.78
N GLY A 95 13.63 18.99 -12.30
CA GLY A 95 14.50 19.83 -11.47
C GLY A 95 13.74 20.58 -10.37
N ALA A 96 12.51 21.01 -10.64
CA ALA A 96 11.65 21.64 -9.64
C ALA A 96 11.23 20.63 -8.55
N LEU A 97 10.90 19.38 -8.93
CA LEU A 97 10.57 18.30 -7.99
C LEU A 97 11.78 17.93 -7.11
N VAL A 98 12.96 17.77 -7.71
CA VAL A 98 14.20 17.47 -6.96
C VAL A 98 14.50 18.58 -5.94
N LYS A 99 14.35 19.83 -6.34
CA LYS A 99 14.53 20.99 -5.45
C LYS A 99 13.48 20.98 -4.32
N ALA A 100 12.23 20.71 -4.62
CA ALA A 100 11.17 20.63 -3.64
C ALA A 100 11.37 19.47 -2.65
N ALA A 101 11.74 18.28 -3.14
CA ALA A 101 12.08 17.13 -2.31
C ALA A 101 13.22 17.45 -1.33
N LYS A 102 14.30 18.06 -1.82
CA LYS A 102 15.42 18.50 -0.99
C LYS A 102 14.99 19.52 0.07
N ALA A 103 14.11 20.46 -0.27
CA ALA A 103 13.61 21.46 0.67
C ALA A 103 12.73 20.84 1.78
N GLN A 104 12.10 19.68 1.50
CA GLN A 104 11.28 18.91 2.43
C GLN A 104 12.09 17.82 3.17
N ASP A 105 13.39 17.71 2.96
CA ASP A 105 14.24 16.64 3.48
C ASP A 105 13.73 15.24 3.07
N VAL A 106 13.23 15.14 1.84
CA VAL A 106 12.75 13.91 1.18
C VAL A 106 13.74 13.55 0.08
N ARG A 107 14.25 12.33 0.08
CA ARG A 107 15.13 11.81 -0.97
C ARG A 107 14.35 11.60 -2.25
N PHE A 108 14.77 12.22 -3.34
CA PHE A 108 14.19 11.99 -4.66
C PHE A 108 14.97 10.86 -5.35
N ILE A 109 14.33 9.71 -5.52
CA ILE A 109 14.92 8.54 -6.18
C ILE A 109 14.36 8.49 -7.60
N PHE A 110 15.25 8.47 -8.60
CA PHE A 110 14.85 8.40 -10.00
C PHE A 110 15.02 7.00 -10.55
N ALA A 111 13.94 6.42 -11.07
CA ALA A 111 13.95 5.10 -11.66
C ALA A 111 13.89 5.12 -13.19
N VAL A 112 14.41 4.04 -13.81
CA VAL A 112 14.26 3.72 -15.23
C VAL A 112 13.87 2.25 -15.36
N SER A 113 12.89 1.94 -16.23
CA SER A 113 12.45 0.57 -16.55
C SER A 113 12.84 0.21 -17.99
N PRO A 114 14.09 -0.23 -18.25
CA PRO A 114 14.57 -0.45 -19.61
C PRO A 114 14.21 -1.83 -20.17
N GLY A 115 13.52 -2.68 -19.39
CA GLY A 115 13.39 -4.11 -19.62
C GLY A 115 12.66 -4.53 -20.89
N LEU A 116 11.90 -3.62 -21.54
CA LEU A 116 11.20 -3.94 -22.78
C LEU A 116 12.15 -4.30 -23.95
N ASP A 117 13.35 -3.67 -24.00
CA ASP A 117 14.23 -3.79 -25.16
C ASP A 117 15.72 -3.60 -24.85
N VAL A 118 16.11 -3.58 -23.56
CA VAL A 118 17.52 -3.42 -23.16
C VAL A 118 18.36 -4.61 -23.64
N SER A 119 19.53 -4.31 -24.19
CA SER A 119 20.55 -5.33 -24.47
C SER A 119 21.50 -5.44 -23.28
N LEU A 120 21.67 -6.66 -22.77
CA LEU A 120 22.49 -6.92 -21.59
C LEU A 120 23.92 -7.36 -21.94
N HIS A 121 24.15 -7.84 -23.17
CA HIS A 121 25.42 -8.45 -23.59
C HIS A 121 26.10 -7.75 -24.76
N GLY A 122 27.41 -7.99 -24.88
CA GLY A 122 28.22 -7.58 -26.01
C GLY A 122 28.27 -6.08 -26.25
N TYR A 123 28.52 -5.67 -27.49
CA TYR A 123 28.64 -4.25 -27.84
C TYR A 123 27.31 -3.49 -27.66
N LYS A 124 26.18 -4.11 -27.96
CA LYS A 124 24.85 -3.47 -27.75
C LYS A 124 24.60 -3.22 -26.26
N GLY A 125 24.92 -4.19 -25.39
CA GLY A 125 24.80 -4.02 -23.94
C GLY A 125 25.71 -2.91 -23.41
N TYR A 126 26.93 -2.80 -23.93
CA TYR A 126 27.80 -1.66 -23.62
C TYR A 126 27.18 -0.32 -24.03
N VAL A 127 26.61 -0.23 -25.24
CA VAL A 127 25.95 1.00 -25.72
C VAL A 127 24.77 1.36 -24.82
N ASP A 128 23.91 0.40 -24.48
CA ASP A 128 22.75 0.61 -23.63
C ASP A 128 23.16 1.08 -22.22
N ARG A 129 24.21 0.48 -21.65
CA ARG A 129 24.77 0.97 -20.39
C ARG A 129 25.24 2.43 -20.48
N GLN A 130 25.92 2.82 -21.58
CA GLN A 130 26.34 4.22 -21.76
C GLN A 130 25.14 5.17 -21.90
N LYS A 131 24.03 4.74 -22.54
CA LYS A 131 22.80 5.52 -22.61
C LYS A 131 22.15 5.70 -21.23
N MET A 132 22.10 4.64 -20.42
CA MET A 132 21.63 4.70 -19.03
C MET A 132 22.47 5.68 -18.19
N LEU A 133 23.78 5.56 -18.24
CA LEU A 133 24.69 6.44 -17.52
C LEU A 133 24.57 7.89 -17.97
N ALA A 134 24.39 8.14 -19.27
CA ALA A 134 24.18 9.50 -19.79
C ALA A 134 22.88 10.12 -19.26
N LYS A 135 21.79 9.33 -19.17
CA LYS A 135 20.55 9.79 -18.55
C LYS A 135 20.74 10.11 -17.07
N PHE A 136 21.35 9.22 -16.31
CA PHE A 136 21.62 9.42 -14.89
C PHE A 136 22.53 10.63 -14.63
N GLU A 137 23.49 10.88 -15.50
CA GLU A 137 24.35 12.05 -15.42
C GLU A 137 23.57 13.37 -15.55
N VAL A 138 22.56 13.41 -16.43
CA VAL A 138 21.68 14.59 -16.57
C VAL A 138 20.86 14.78 -15.28
N LEU A 139 20.31 13.73 -14.73
CA LEU A 139 19.51 13.78 -13.49
C LEU A 139 20.38 14.11 -12.27
N TYR A 140 21.61 13.60 -12.20
CA TYR A 140 22.58 13.97 -11.18
C TYR A 140 22.85 15.47 -11.16
N ARG A 141 23.01 16.08 -12.32
CA ARG A 141 23.20 17.56 -12.43
C ARG A 141 21.99 18.35 -11.95
N LEU A 142 20.79 17.77 -11.95
CA LEU A 142 19.60 18.34 -11.32
C LEU A 142 19.57 18.14 -9.80
N GLY A 143 20.50 17.34 -9.24
CA GLY A 143 20.62 17.07 -7.81
C GLY A 143 20.10 15.71 -7.35
N VAL A 144 19.80 14.78 -8.27
CA VAL A 144 19.43 13.40 -7.94
C VAL A 144 20.69 12.62 -7.55
N CYS A 145 20.69 12.04 -6.35
CA CYS A 145 21.79 11.20 -5.87
C CYS A 145 21.39 9.73 -5.66
N ASP A 146 20.10 9.42 -5.79
CA ASP A 146 19.54 8.09 -5.58
C ASP A 146 18.88 7.59 -6.88
N PHE A 147 19.21 6.38 -7.31
CA PHE A 147 18.78 5.85 -8.60
C PHE A 147 18.21 4.44 -8.48
N ALA A 148 17.36 4.07 -9.43
CA ALA A 148 16.82 2.74 -9.55
C ALA A 148 16.75 2.27 -11.00
N VAL A 149 16.86 0.96 -11.22
CA VAL A 149 16.63 0.31 -12.51
C VAL A 149 15.71 -0.88 -12.28
N PHE A 150 14.59 -0.93 -13.00
CA PHE A 150 13.54 -1.92 -12.79
C PHE A 150 13.38 -2.86 -13.99
N PHE A 151 13.19 -4.14 -13.70
CA PHE A 151 12.98 -5.21 -14.68
C PHE A 151 11.67 -5.97 -14.46
N ASP A 152 10.75 -5.38 -13.72
CA ASP A 152 9.41 -5.92 -13.50
C ASP A 152 8.57 -5.89 -14.80
N ASP A 153 7.58 -6.76 -14.86
CA ASP A 153 6.59 -6.85 -15.95
C ASP A 153 7.18 -7.01 -17.36
N ILE A 154 8.27 -7.78 -17.46
CA ILE A 154 8.90 -8.15 -18.73
C ILE A 154 8.97 -9.67 -18.93
N LYS A 155 9.17 -10.09 -20.18
CA LYS A 155 9.25 -11.52 -20.52
C LYS A 155 10.66 -12.09 -20.44
N ASP A 156 11.67 -11.23 -20.60
CA ASP A 156 13.07 -11.66 -20.60
C ASP A 156 13.54 -12.03 -19.19
N LYS A 157 14.11 -13.22 -19.06
CA LYS A 157 14.56 -13.80 -17.79
C LYS A 157 16.07 -14.09 -17.81
N ASP A 158 16.86 -13.11 -18.20
CA ASP A 158 18.33 -13.17 -18.13
C ASP A 158 18.83 -12.59 -16.78
N GLY A 159 18.75 -13.38 -15.72
CA GLY A 159 19.15 -12.95 -14.37
C GLY A 159 20.61 -12.56 -14.26
N ALA A 160 21.52 -13.31 -14.86
CA ALA A 160 22.96 -13.02 -14.85
C ALA A 160 23.28 -11.73 -15.61
N GLY A 161 22.67 -11.54 -16.79
CA GLY A 161 22.84 -10.34 -17.60
C GLY A 161 22.32 -9.09 -16.88
N GLN A 162 21.12 -9.17 -16.29
CA GLN A 162 20.54 -8.08 -15.52
C GLN A 162 21.41 -7.71 -14.30
N ALA A 163 21.87 -8.69 -13.53
CA ALA A 163 22.76 -8.47 -12.38
C ALA A 163 24.07 -7.80 -12.81
N SER A 164 24.71 -8.29 -13.88
CA SER A 164 25.94 -7.69 -14.41
C SER A 164 25.74 -6.26 -14.88
N PHE A 165 24.64 -5.98 -15.59
CA PHE A 165 24.29 -4.63 -16.06
C PHE A 165 24.11 -3.66 -14.89
N LEU A 166 23.36 -4.05 -13.83
CA LEU A 166 23.17 -3.26 -12.63
C LEU A 166 24.47 -2.96 -11.89
N ASN A 167 25.31 -3.98 -11.70
CA ASN A 167 26.62 -3.83 -11.05
C ASN A 167 27.50 -2.85 -11.81
N ASP A 168 27.53 -2.94 -13.13
CA ASP A 168 28.31 -2.06 -13.98
C ASP A 168 27.80 -0.60 -13.91
N VAL A 169 26.47 -0.40 -14.00
CA VAL A 169 25.86 0.94 -13.91
C VAL A 169 26.11 1.57 -12.53
N SER A 170 25.84 0.83 -11.45
CA SER A 170 26.07 1.31 -10.08
C SER A 170 27.52 1.66 -9.84
N ARG A 171 28.44 0.76 -10.21
CA ARG A 171 29.88 0.97 -10.06
C ARG A 171 30.39 2.17 -10.85
N ASP A 172 30.01 2.30 -12.12
CA ASP A 172 30.45 3.39 -12.99
C ASP A 172 29.90 4.74 -12.52
N LEU A 173 28.67 4.77 -12.01
CA LEU A 173 28.04 5.97 -11.44
C LEU A 173 28.77 6.42 -10.16
N ARG A 174 29.05 5.48 -9.23
CA ARG A 174 29.78 5.76 -7.98
C ARG A 174 31.25 6.15 -8.20
N ARG A 175 31.85 5.69 -9.30
CA ARG A 175 33.21 6.13 -9.68
C ARG A 175 33.25 7.58 -10.16
N ARG A 176 32.15 8.05 -10.77
CA ARG A 176 32.05 9.44 -11.27
C ARG A 176 31.67 10.39 -10.14
N HIS A 177 30.84 9.93 -9.20
CA HIS A 177 30.24 10.75 -8.15
C HIS A 177 30.28 10.02 -6.81
N ALA A 178 31.00 10.60 -5.84
CA ALA A 178 31.22 10.00 -4.53
C ALA A 178 30.00 10.08 -3.60
N ASP A 179 29.02 10.92 -3.92
CA ASP A 179 27.82 11.19 -3.14
C ASP A 179 26.58 10.42 -3.64
N ILE A 180 26.76 9.45 -4.53
CA ILE A 180 25.69 8.53 -4.92
C ILE A 180 25.25 7.73 -3.69
N GLY A 181 23.98 7.88 -3.36
CA GLY A 181 23.32 7.23 -2.23
C GLY A 181 22.80 5.82 -2.57
N ALA A 182 21.50 5.60 -2.44
CA ALA A 182 20.90 4.30 -2.73
C ALA A 182 20.88 4.00 -4.22
N PHE A 183 21.12 2.73 -4.55
CA PHE A 183 20.86 2.17 -5.87
C PHE A 183 19.93 0.98 -5.71
N LEU A 184 18.73 1.05 -6.31
CA LEU A 184 17.66 0.09 -6.11
C LEU A 184 17.34 -0.67 -7.40
N THR A 185 16.74 -1.84 -7.24
CA THR A 185 16.23 -2.63 -8.37
C THR A 185 14.98 -3.42 -8.00
N VAL A 186 14.17 -3.71 -9.00
CA VAL A 186 13.13 -4.74 -8.96
C VAL A 186 13.49 -5.77 -10.03
N PRO A 187 13.68 -7.04 -9.68
CA PRO A 187 14.00 -8.11 -10.65
C PRO A 187 12.77 -8.50 -11.47
N THR A 188 12.93 -9.30 -12.53
CA THR A 188 11.81 -9.82 -13.32
C THR A 188 10.95 -10.79 -12.53
N GLU A 189 11.54 -11.64 -11.68
CA GLU A 189 10.83 -12.46 -10.70
C GLU A 189 10.81 -11.71 -9.37
N TYR A 190 9.75 -10.92 -9.11
CA TYR A 190 9.72 -9.91 -8.05
C TYR A 190 8.76 -10.20 -6.89
N PHE A 191 8.10 -11.37 -6.87
CA PHE A 191 7.30 -11.84 -5.74
C PHE A 191 7.65 -13.28 -5.38
N TYR A 192 7.47 -13.65 -4.10
CA TYR A 192 7.96 -14.91 -3.57
C TYR A 192 7.50 -16.14 -4.37
N ALA A 193 6.22 -16.19 -4.75
CA ALA A 193 5.70 -17.33 -5.52
C ALA A 193 6.31 -17.44 -6.93
N ASP A 194 6.82 -16.35 -7.52
CA ASP A 194 7.52 -16.39 -8.81
C ASP A 194 9.03 -16.65 -8.70
N MET A 195 9.64 -16.35 -7.55
CA MET A 195 11.09 -16.54 -7.32
C MET A 195 11.49 -17.99 -7.18
N GLN A 196 10.55 -18.90 -6.85
CA GLN A 196 10.86 -20.27 -6.43
C GLN A 196 9.88 -21.30 -6.99
N GLU A 197 10.29 -22.57 -6.94
CA GLU A 197 9.45 -23.73 -7.14
C GLU A 197 9.83 -24.80 -6.09
N GLY A 198 8.86 -25.22 -5.28
CA GLY A 198 9.09 -26.19 -4.20
C GLY A 198 10.10 -25.73 -3.13
N GLY A 199 10.27 -24.43 -2.91
CA GLY A 199 11.23 -23.87 -1.97
C GLY A 199 12.65 -23.72 -2.52
N VAL A 200 12.87 -24.00 -3.80
CA VAL A 200 14.16 -23.85 -4.49
C VAL A 200 14.09 -22.67 -5.45
N ARG A 201 15.14 -21.83 -5.48
CA ARG A 201 15.23 -20.72 -6.44
C ARG A 201 15.04 -21.21 -7.87
N LYS A 202 14.26 -20.51 -8.66
CA LYS A 202 14.24 -20.70 -10.12
C LYS A 202 15.57 -20.24 -10.74
N PRO A 203 15.92 -20.74 -11.94
CA PRO A 203 17.21 -20.40 -12.57
C PRO A 203 17.47 -18.90 -12.74
N TYR A 204 16.43 -18.12 -13.04
CA TYR A 204 16.56 -16.67 -13.15
C TYR A 204 16.90 -16.04 -11.77
N THR A 205 16.10 -16.33 -10.76
CA THR A 205 16.31 -15.77 -9.40
C THR A 205 17.66 -16.19 -8.84
N ASP A 206 18.09 -17.44 -9.08
CA ASP A 206 19.40 -17.94 -8.64
C ASP A 206 20.55 -17.14 -9.29
N ALA A 207 20.55 -17.04 -10.61
CA ALA A 207 21.58 -16.30 -11.35
C ALA A 207 21.61 -14.81 -11.01
N PHE A 208 20.42 -14.19 -10.80
CA PHE A 208 20.32 -12.78 -10.44
C PHE A 208 20.82 -12.53 -9.01
N ALA A 209 20.37 -13.33 -8.04
CA ALA A 209 20.72 -13.17 -6.63
C ALA A 209 22.21 -13.38 -6.36
N GLU A 210 22.82 -14.43 -7.00
CA GLU A 210 24.25 -14.71 -6.88
C GLU A 210 25.12 -13.69 -7.60
N GLY A 211 24.64 -13.16 -8.74
CA GLY A 211 25.40 -12.22 -9.55
C GLY A 211 25.34 -10.78 -9.08
N LEU A 212 24.30 -10.38 -8.33
CA LEU A 212 24.06 -9.00 -7.97
C LEU A 212 24.87 -8.56 -6.76
N SER A 213 25.56 -7.42 -6.86
CA SER A 213 26.28 -6.80 -5.75
C SER A 213 25.35 -6.49 -4.56
N HIS A 214 25.86 -6.68 -3.32
CA HIS A 214 25.11 -6.43 -2.09
C HIS A 214 24.80 -4.97 -1.80
N ASP A 215 25.48 -4.02 -2.47
CA ASP A 215 25.21 -2.59 -2.36
C ASP A 215 24.01 -2.12 -3.22
N VAL A 216 23.44 -3.03 -4.02
CA VAL A 216 22.18 -2.81 -4.75
C VAL A 216 21.02 -3.34 -3.92
N LEU A 217 20.11 -2.46 -3.54
CA LEU A 217 18.93 -2.82 -2.77
C LEU A 217 17.86 -3.44 -3.69
N VAL A 218 17.42 -4.64 -3.37
CA VAL A 218 16.38 -5.35 -4.13
C VAL A 218 15.03 -5.12 -3.48
N LEU A 219 14.04 -4.68 -4.27
CA LEU A 219 12.65 -4.58 -3.86
C LEU A 219 11.85 -5.77 -4.39
N TYR A 220 10.90 -6.25 -3.58
CA TYR A 220 9.92 -7.27 -3.96
C TYR A 220 8.53 -6.90 -3.44
N THR A 221 7.48 -7.58 -3.92
CA THR A 221 6.08 -7.21 -3.58
C THR A 221 5.42 -8.13 -2.56
N GLY A 222 6.21 -8.98 -1.88
CA GLY A 222 5.69 -9.95 -0.91
C GLY A 222 5.37 -11.31 -1.54
N ASP A 223 4.33 -11.98 -1.07
CA ASP A 223 3.97 -13.34 -1.52
C ASP A 223 3.39 -13.39 -2.95
N GLY A 224 2.89 -12.27 -3.44
CA GLY A 224 2.34 -12.09 -4.78
C GLY A 224 2.45 -10.64 -5.22
N VAL A 225 1.89 -10.31 -6.39
CA VAL A 225 1.91 -8.92 -6.92
C VAL A 225 1.18 -7.97 -5.97
N ALA A 226 -0.04 -8.32 -5.53
CA ALA A 226 -0.83 -7.55 -4.59
C ALA A 226 -1.54 -8.52 -3.61
N LYS A 227 -0.79 -8.99 -2.62
CA LYS A 227 -1.28 -9.92 -1.59
C LYS A 227 -0.87 -9.47 -0.20
N GLY A 228 -1.84 -9.32 0.69
CA GLY A 228 -1.68 -9.00 2.09
C GLY A 228 -2.49 -9.93 3.00
N PRO A 229 -2.19 -9.95 4.28
CA PRO A 229 -1.03 -9.35 4.95
C PRO A 229 0.29 -10.08 4.66
N LEU A 230 1.43 -9.46 4.98
CA LEU A 230 2.75 -10.10 4.94
C LEU A 230 3.26 -10.29 6.38
N THR A 231 3.76 -11.49 6.69
CA THR A 231 4.25 -11.84 8.03
C THR A 231 5.78 -11.79 8.13
N ASP A 232 6.31 -11.67 9.36
CA ASP A 232 7.75 -11.79 9.60
C ASP A 232 8.33 -13.11 9.10
N GLU A 233 7.58 -14.21 9.23
CA GLU A 233 7.99 -15.53 8.72
C GLU A 233 8.08 -15.55 7.19
N ALA A 234 7.13 -14.95 6.50
CA ALA A 234 7.13 -14.86 5.03
C ALA A 234 8.30 -13.99 4.53
N LEU A 235 8.55 -12.85 5.17
CA LEU A 235 9.71 -12.00 4.87
C LEU A 235 11.02 -12.77 5.09
N ALA A 236 11.19 -13.43 6.23
CA ALA A 236 12.40 -14.20 6.55
C ALA A 236 12.64 -15.34 5.55
N LYS A 237 11.58 -16.01 5.05
CA LYS A 237 11.69 -17.00 3.98
C LYS A 237 12.17 -16.39 2.67
N ALA A 238 11.65 -15.22 2.31
CA ALA A 238 12.06 -14.52 1.09
C ALA A 238 13.52 -14.05 1.18
N ASP A 239 13.92 -13.48 2.31
CA ASP A 239 15.30 -13.04 2.58
C ASP A 239 16.28 -14.21 2.52
N ALA A 240 15.94 -15.33 3.16
CA ALA A 240 16.75 -16.56 3.15
C ALA A 240 16.85 -17.15 1.75
N LEU A 241 15.75 -17.18 1.00
CA LEU A 241 15.72 -17.63 -0.39
C LEU A 241 16.64 -16.77 -1.25
N TYR A 242 16.61 -15.44 -1.07
CA TYR A 242 17.36 -14.50 -1.89
C TYR A 242 18.82 -14.32 -1.45
N GLY A 243 19.13 -14.69 -0.20
CA GLY A 243 20.46 -14.55 0.40
C GLY A 243 20.82 -13.14 0.85
N ARG A 244 19.82 -12.25 0.99
CA ARG A 244 19.95 -10.88 1.48
C ARG A 244 18.62 -10.34 1.98
N ALA A 245 18.65 -9.29 2.81
CA ALA A 245 17.46 -8.56 3.19
C ALA A 245 16.84 -7.85 1.98
N LEU A 246 15.55 -8.06 1.78
CA LEU A 246 14.76 -7.48 0.70
C LEU A 246 13.98 -6.25 1.21
N GLY A 247 13.90 -5.21 0.39
CA GLY A 247 12.96 -4.11 0.60
C GLY A 247 11.58 -4.45 0.03
N LEU A 248 10.54 -3.77 0.52
CA LEU A 248 9.18 -3.93 0.02
C LEU A 248 8.79 -2.82 -0.97
N TRP A 249 8.21 -3.23 -2.08
CA TRP A 249 7.31 -2.42 -2.90
C TRP A 249 5.89 -2.90 -2.60
N TRP A 250 5.17 -2.17 -1.76
CA TRP A 250 3.85 -2.58 -1.31
C TRP A 250 2.75 -2.05 -2.22
N ASN A 251 2.05 -2.94 -2.92
CA ASN A 251 1.01 -2.61 -3.90
C ASN A 251 -0.36 -2.32 -3.25
N TYR A 252 -0.36 -1.41 -2.26
CA TYR A 252 -1.53 -0.80 -1.67
C TYR A 252 -1.21 0.67 -1.31
N PRO A 253 -2.05 1.63 -1.67
CA PRO A 253 -3.42 1.52 -2.19
C PRO A 253 -3.57 1.48 -3.72
N VAL A 254 -2.55 1.15 -4.52
CA VAL A 254 -2.68 1.11 -5.98
C VAL A 254 -3.89 0.29 -6.43
N ASN A 255 -4.66 0.82 -7.37
CA ASN A 255 -5.89 0.21 -7.87
C ASN A 255 -6.02 0.26 -9.40
N ASP A 256 -4.91 0.41 -10.13
CA ASP A 256 -4.89 0.50 -11.59
C ASP A 256 -5.42 -0.78 -12.29
N TYR A 257 -5.46 -1.90 -11.59
CA TYR A 257 -6.05 -3.17 -12.00
C TYR A 257 -7.52 -3.36 -11.56
N MET A 258 -8.08 -2.41 -10.79
CA MET A 258 -9.46 -2.37 -10.29
C MET A 258 -9.94 -0.91 -10.18
N GLU A 259 -9.92 -0.17 -11.28
CA GLU A 259 -10.16 1.29 -11.29
C GLU A 259 -11.54 1.71 -10.78
N THR A 260 -12.52 0.80 -10.80
CA THR A 260 -13.88 1.02 -10.29
C THR A 260 -13.95 1.05 -8.76
N LYS A 261 -12.94 0.48 -8.08
CA LYS A 261 -12.86 0.39 -6.63
C LYS A 261 -11.74 1.26 -6.06
N LEU A 262 -12.07 2.07 -5.06
CA LEU A 262 -11.08 2.84 -4.31
C LEU A 262 -10.47 1.96 -3.20
N ALA A 263 -9.23 2.28 -2.82
CA ALA A 263 -8.51 1.66 -1.72
C ALA A 263 -8.28 2.71 -0.61
N LEU A 264 -9.28 2.88 0.25
CA LEU A 264 -9.33 3.90 1.30
C LEU A 264 -9.11 3.35 2.70
N GLY A 265 -8.78 2.06 2.82
CA GLY A 265 -8.47 1.41 4.08
C GLY A 265 -7.06 1.68 4.57
N PRO A 266 -6.72 1.17 5.76
CA PRO A 266 -5.33 1.16 6.22
C PRO A 266 -4.50 0.15 5.45
N VAL A 267 -3.19 0.34 5.47
CA VAL A 267 -2.23 -0.68 5.05
C VAL A 267 -2.41 -1.93 5.92
N ASP A 268 -2.32 -3.11 5.31
CA ASP A 268 -2.34 -4.40 6.02
C ASP A 268 -1.29 -4.45 7.13
N PRO A 269 -1.46 -5.36 8.11
CA PRO A 269 -0.34 -5.72 8.98
C PRO A 269 0.85 -6.22 8.16
N LEU A 270 2.02 -5.62 8.41
CA LEU A 270 3.28 -5.89 7.73
C LEU A 270 4.33 -6.37 8.73
N PRO A 271 5.48 -6.94 8.28
CA PRO A 271 6.51 -7.46 9.16
C PRO A 271 7.04 -6.42 10.15
N LYS A 272 7.28 -6.86 11.38
CA LYS A 272 7.91 -6.06 12.44
C LYS A 272 9.45 -6.13 12.41
N GLY A 273 9.99 -7.04 11.60
CA GLY A 273 11.42 -7.27 11.45
C GLY A 273 12.15 -6.21 10.64
N ASN A 274 13.46 -6.41 10.44
CA ASN A 274 14.36 -5.47 9.80
C ASN A 274 14.11 -5.37 8.28
N LEU A 275 13.20 -4.49 7.88
CA LEU A 275 13.07 -4.07 6.49
C LEU A 275 14.09 -2.97 6.17
N PRO A 276 14.95 -3.13 5.15
CA PRO A 276 15.88 -2.07 4.75
C PRO A 276 15.15 -0.90 4.05
N ALA A 277 14.02 -1.19 3.40
CA ALA A 277 13.20 -0.20 2.71
C ALA A 277 11.74 -0.63 2.59
N ILE A 278 10.84 0.36 2.51
CA ILE A 278 9.46 0.16 2.08
C ILE A 278 8.97 1.34 1.25
N PHE A 279 8.30 1.02 0.13
CA PHE A 279 7.63 1.99 -0.72
C PHE A 279 6.19 1.56 -0.97
N PHE A 280 5.25 2.48 -0.74
CA PHE A 280 3.83 2.27 -0.97
C PHE A 280 3.44 2.80 -2.34
N ASN A 281 2.82 1.95 -3.16
CA ASN A 281 2.35 2.30 -4.49
C ASN A 281 0.92 2.88 -4.40
N PRO A 282 0.69 4.15 -4.78
CA PRO A 282 -0.58 4.84 -4.60
C PRO A 282 -1.58 4.57 -5.73
N MET A 283 -2.83 5.02 -5.53
CA MET A 283 -3.82 5.14 -6.61
C MET A 283 -3.44 6.30 -7.56
N LYS A 284 -4.03 6.29 -8.77
CA LYS A 284 -4.00 7.45 -9.69
C LYS A 284 -4.53 8.72 -9.04
N VAL A 285 -5.47 8.59 -8.11
CA VAL A 285 -6.04 9.71 -7.35
C VAL A 285 -5.16 10.02 -6.15
N GLU A 286 -4.28 10.99 -6.32
CA GLU A 286 -3.28 11.38 -5.32
C GLU A 286 -3.93 11.72 -3.98
N ALA A 287 -4.90 12.63 -3.98
CA ALA A 287 -5.52 13.14 -2.75
C ALA A 287 -6.22 12.06 -1.91
N LEU A 288 -6.83 11.05 -2.53
CA LEU A 288 -7.48 9.94 -1.82
C LEU A 288 -6.47 8.87 -1.38
N SER A 289 -5.34 8.74 -2.07
CA SER A 289 -4.25 7.83 -1.69
C SER A 289 -3.68 8.16 -0.31
N LYS A 290 -3.72 9.43 0.08
CA LYS A 290 -3.15 9.91 1.35
C LYS A 290 -3.75 9.26 2.59
N ILE A 291 -4.99 8.77 2.54
CA ILE A 291 -5.59 8.04 3.66
C ILE A 291 -4.77 6.78 3.98
N ALA A 292 -4.56 5.93 2.99
CA ALA A 292 -3.78 4.70 3.16
C ALA A 292 -2.28 5.00 3.35
N LEU A 293 -1.73 5.95 2.59
CA LEU A 293 -0.31 6.31 2.68
C LEU A 293 0.07 6.83 4.07
N ALA A 294 -0.81 7.59 4.76
CA ALA A 294 -0.55 8.03 6.13
C ALA A 294 -0.43 6.84 7.10
N THR A 295 -1.26 5.80 6.93
CA THR A 295 -1.13 4.58 7.74
C THR A 295 0.13 3.79 7.41
N GLY A 296 0.56 3.82 6.15
CA GLY A 296 1.85 3.27 5.73
C GLY A 296 3.04 4.01 6.35
N ALA A 297 2.92 5.32 6.52
CA ALA A 297 3.91 6.13 7.22
C ALA A 297 3.98 5.80 8.71
N ASP A 298 2.81 5.70 9.37
CA ASP A 298 2.72 5.30 10.79
C ASP A 298 3.34 3.90 11.01
N TYR A 299 3.06 2.93 10.11
CA TYR A 299 3.72 1.62 10.14
C TYR A 299 5.23 1.75 9.97
N ALA A 300 5.70 2.47 8.96
CA ALA A 300 7.13 2.56 8.65
C ALA A 300 7.94 3.31 9.72
N GLU A 301 7.28 4.18 10.51
CA GLU A 301 7.89 4.86 11.65
C GLU A 301 7.98 3.96 12.88
N ASP A 302 6.96 3.14 13.17
CA ASP A 302 6.94 2.21 14.30
C ASP A 302 6.28 0.87 13.95
N PRO A 303 7.00 -0.03 13.24
CA PRO A 303 6.45 -1.33 12.82
C PRO A 303 5.98 -2.22 13.97
N GLU A 304 6.62 -2.12 15.15
CA GLU A 304 6.31 -2.96 16.32
C GLU A 304 4.93 -2.65 16.91
N HIS A 305 4.55 -1.36 16.95
CA HIS A 305 3.33 -0.91 17.60
C HIS A 305 2.24 -0.47 16.61
N TYR A 306 2.41 -0.76 15.32
CA TYR A 306 1.44 -0.40 14.31
C TYR A 306 0.10 -1.10 14.53
N ASP A 307 -0.96 -0.29 14.70
CA ASP A 307 -2.35 -0.72 14.76
C ASP A 307 -3.09 -0.12 13.55
N PRO A 308 -3.45 -0.93 12.54
CA PRO A 308 -4.07 -0.44 11.31
C PRO A 308 -5.33 0.39 11.53
N GLU A 309 -6.24 -0.08 12.41
CA GLU A 309 -7.52 0.60 12.63
C GLU A 309 -7.35 1.93 13.36
N LYS A 310 -6.51 1.97 14.37
CA LYS A 310 -6.19 3.20 15.10
C LYS A 310 -5.51 4.22 14.19
N SER A 311 -4.48 3.80 13.48
CA SER A 311 -3.75 4.64 12.52
C SER A 311 -4.70 5.22 11.47
N TRP A 312 -5.60 4.40 10.92
CA TRP A 312 -6.57 4.81 9.91
C TRP A 312 -7.54 5.87 10.42
N GLN A 313 -8.09 5.70 11.61
CA GLN A 313 -8.97 6.69 12.24
C GLN A 313 -8.25 8.02 12.46
N GLU A 314 -7.01 7.97 12.93
CA GLU A 314 -6.20 9.17 13.15
C GLU A 314 -5.80 9.84 11.83
N ALA A 315 -5.45 9.09 10.79
CA ALA A 315 -5.14 9.61 9.46
C ALA A 315 -6.33 10.36 8.85
N ILE A 316 -7.52 9.74 8.88
CA ILE A 316 -8.74 10.39 8.38
C ILE A 316 -9.06 11.65 9.18
N LYS A 317 -8.90 11.61 10.51
CA LYS A 317 -9.13 12.78 11.37
C LYS A 317 -8.17 13.93 11.07
N ARG A 318 -6.89 13.63 10.84
CA ARG A 318 -5.88 14.65 10.44
C ARG A 318 -6.24 15.32 9.11
N GLN A 319 -6.68 14.52 8.12
CA GLN A 319 -6.86 14.99 6.74
C GLN A 319 -8.21 15.64 6.49
N TYR A 320 -9.28 15.16 7.14
CA TYR A 320 -10.66 15.57 6.82
C TYR A 320 -11.33 16.40 7.93
N GLY A 321 -10.73 16.54 9.11
CA GLY A 321 -11.21 17.42 10.17
C GLY A 321 -12.72 17.25 10.46
N PRO A 322 -13.56 18.27 10.18
CA PRO A 322 -15.01 18.20 10.43
C PRO A 322 -15.76 17.13 9.62
N LEU A 323 -15.18 16.65 8.50
CA LEU A 323 -15.75 15.59 7.67
C LEU A 323 -15.20 14.20 8.01
N ALA A 324 -14.32 14.08 9.01
CA ALA A 324 -13.62 12.84 9.32
C ALA A 324 -14.56 11.65 9.59
N ASN A 325 -15.60 11.85 10.38
CA ASN A 325 -16.56 10.78 10.66
C ASN A 325 -17.32 10.33 9.42
N ASP A 326 -17.71 11.28 8.56
CA ASP A 326 -18.40 10.99 7.32
C ASP A 326 -17.47 10.26 6.33
N MET A 327 -16.22 10.72 6.25
CA MET A 327 -15.19 10.06 5.43
C MET A 327 -14.88 8.65 5.92
N ALA A 328 -14.78 8.41 7.23
CA ALA A 328 -14.56 7.08 7.79
C ALA A 328 -15.71 6.11 7.44
N LEU A 329 -16.96 6.56 7.53
CA LEU A 329 -18.13 5.76 7.15
C LEU A 329 -18.17 5.42 5.65
N PHE A 330 -17.72 6.33 4.80
CA PHE A 330 -17.60 6.09 3.36
C PHE A 330 -16.43 5.16 3.05
N ALA A 331 -15.25 5.47 3.57
CA ALA A 331 -14.02 4.74 3.32
C ALA A 331 -14.08 3.29 3.84
N ALA A 332 -14.88 3.01 4.88
CA ALA A 332 -15.10 1.66 5.39
C ALA A 332 -15.64 0.68 4.33
N GLY A 333 -16.39 1.15 3.33
CA GLY A 333 -16.90 0.35 2.22
C GLY A 333 -15.93 0.18 1.05
N SER A 334 -14.70 0.72 1.14
CA SER A 334 -13.71 0.73 0.04
C SER A 334 -12.30 0.50 0.60
N ARG A 335 -12.09 -0.63 1.28
CA ARG A 335 -10.83 -0.94 1.97
C ARG A 335 -10.04 -2.05 1.31
N ARG A 336 -10.73 -3.03 0.71
CA ARG A 336 -10.13 -4.24 0.15
C ARG A 336 -10.18 -4.22 -1.36
N LEU A 337 -9.04 -4.53 -1.98
CA LEU A 337 -8.94 -4.86 -3.40
C LEU A 337 -8.83 -6.38 -3.53
N GLU A 338 -9.74 -7.01 -4.26
CA GLU A 338 -9.78 -8.46 -4.41
C GLU A 338 -10.35 -8.86 -5.76
N ASN A 339 -9.56 -9.62 -6.52
CA ASN A 339 -9.93 -10.26 -7.78
C ASN A 339 -9.26 -11.65 -7.87
N ASP A 340 -9.16 -12.26 -9.06
CA ASP A 340 -8.62 -13.60 -9.24
C ASP A 340 -7.17 -13.76 -8.76
N TRP A 341 -6.37 -12.71 -8.77
CA TRP A 341 -4.94 -12.76 -8.43
C TRP A 341 -4.55 -11.80 -7.29
N ALA A 342 -5.28 -10.73 -7.07
CA ALA A 342 -5.05 -9.76 -6.01
C ALA A 342 -5.95 -10.04 -4.80
N SER A 343 -5.41 -9.83 -3.60
CA SER A 343 -6.16 -9.90 -2.33
C SER A 343 -5.38 -9.12 -1.28
N ILE A 344 -5.65 -7.81 -1.17
CA ILE A 344 -4.90 -6.88 -0.33
C ILE A 344 -5.84 -5.84 0.30
N GLY A 345 -5.47 -5.31 1.46
CA GLY A 345 -6.29 -4.43 2.27
C GLY A 345 -7.23 -5.17 3.22
N LEU A 346 -7.72 -4.48 4.23
CA LEU A 346 -8.63 -5.03 5.24
C LEU A 346 -10.06 -5.16 4.70
N ALA A 347 -10.88 -6.00 5.33
CA ALA A 347 -12.27 -6.22 4.90
C ALA A 347 -13.10 -4.93 4.86
N ASP A 348 -13.96 -4.83 3.84
CA ASP A 348 -14.93 -3.75 3.73
C ASP A 348 -16.03 -3.89 4.78
N ASP A 349 -16.44 -2.78 5.40
CA ASP A 349 -17.59 -2.69 6.32
C ASP A 349 -17.71 -3.89 7.29
N PRO A 350 -16.67 -4.27 8.06
CA PRO A 350 -16.68 -5.50 8.84
C PRO A 350 -17.80 -5.54 9.88
N ASP A 351 -18.13 -4.43 10.50
CA ASP A 351 -19.20 -4.34 11.51
C ASP A 351 -20.58 -4.53 10.88
N PHE A 352 -20.80 -3.98 9.67
CA PHE A 352 -22.02 -4.18 8.93
C PHE A 352 -22.18 -5.65 8.53
N ALA A 353 -21.12 -6.25 7.97
CA ALA A 353 -21.11 -7.65 7.56
C ALA A 353 -21.42 -8.60 8.73
N ALA A 354 -20.71 -8.45 9.85
CA ALA A 354 -20.94 -9.28 11.05
C ALA A 354 -22.35 -9.11 11.65
N THR A 355 -22.90 -7.88 11.60
CA THR A 355 -24.26 -7.62 12.10
C THR A 355 -25.31 -8.19 11.15
N ALA A 356 -25.08 -8.12 9.82
CA ALA A 356 -25.95 -8.70 8.81
C ALA A 356 -26.00 -10.23 8.92
N GLU A 357 -24.86 -10.88 9.13
CA GLU A 357 -24.77 -12.32 9.36
C GLU A 357 -25.60 -12.73 10.60
N ARG A 358 -25.38 -12.08 11.75
CA ARG A 358 -26.16 -12.31 12.98
C ARG A 358 -27.68 -12.14 12.78
N LEU A 359 -28.07 -11.13 12.00
CA LEU A 359 -29.48 -10.92 11.67
C LEU A 359 -30.02 -12.10 10.85
N LEU A 360 -29.33 -12.44 9.75
CA LEU A 360 -29.83 -13.42 8.78
C LEU A 360 -29.88 -14.86 9.33
N GLU A 361 -28.97 -15.20 10.27
CA GLU A 361 -28.96 -16.49 10.97
C GLU A 361 -30.14 -16.66 11.94
N ARG A 362 -30.58 -15.59 12.58
CA ARG A 362 -31.55 -15.62 13.69
C ARG A 362 -32.91 -15.06 13.35
N TRP A 363 -33.05 -14.48 12.18
CA TRP A 363 -34.35 -13.91 11.78
C TRP A 363 -35.37 -14.98 11.49
N PRO A 364 -36.63 -14.88 12.04
CA PRO A 364 -37.23 -13.75 12.76
C PRO A 364 -37.10 -13.80 14.29
N ASP A 365 -36.49 -14.81 14.89
CA ASP A 365 -36.63 -15.14 16.30
C ASP A 365 -35.59 -14.50 17.22
N GLY A 366 -36.10 -13.97 18.34
CA GLY A 366 -35.29 -13.54 19.49
C GLY A 366 -34.96 -12.07 19.56
N ALA A 367 -34.50 -11.67 20.78
CA ALA A 367 -34.08 -10.28 21.06
C ALA A 367 -32.88 -9.85 20.23
N GLY A 368 -31.90 -10.73 20.00
CA GLY A 368 -30.69 -10.44 19.23
C GLY A 368 -30.96 -10.16 17.74
N ALA A 369 -31.99 -10.75 17.13
CA ALA A 369 -32.38 -10.45 15.76
C ALA A 369 -32.98 -9.04 15.64
N ARG A 370 -33.82 -8.62 16.62
CA ARG A 370 -34.35 -7.26 16.63
C ARG A 370 -33.29 -6.20 16.87
N GLU A 371 -32.32 -6.47 17.75
CA GLU A 371 -31.17 -5.60 17.97
C GLU A 371 -30.29 -5.46 16.71
N ALA A 372 -29.95 -6.57 16.05
CA ALA A 372 -29.18 -6.55 14.81
C ALA A 372 -29.91 -5.81 13.68
N HIS A 373 -31.24 -5.98 13.56
CA HIS A 373 -32.07 -5.23 12.61
C HIS A 373 -32.00 -3.73 12.85
N ALA A 374 -32.18 -3.28 14.10
CA ALA A 374 -32.11 -1.87 14.47
C ALA A 374 -30.71 -1.29 14.23
N ALA A 375 -29.66 -2.05 14.55
CA ALA A 375 -28.28 -1.63 14.31
C ALA A 375 -27.98 -1.47 12.81
N LEU A 376 -28.38 -2.41 11.96
CA LEU A 376 -28.20 -2.31 10.50
C LEU A 376 -28.96 -1.13 9.90
N LEU A 377 -30.15 -0.84 10.39
CA LEU A 377 -30.92 0.32 9.96
C LEU A 377 -30.16 1.62 10.29
N ALA A 378 -29.68 1.73 11.52
CA ALA A 378 -28.87 2.88 11.95
C ALA A 378 -27.57 3.03 11.15
N MET A 379 -26.89 1.90 10.84
CA MET A 379 -25.67 1.90 10.02
C MET A 379 -25.96 2.34 8.59
N ALA A 380 -27.04 1.88 7.97
CA ALA A 380 -27.43 2.28 6.62
C ALA A 380 -27.79 3.79 6.58
N ASP A 381 -28.54 4.29 7.57
CA ASP A 381 -28.90 5.70 7.68
C ASP A 381 -27.67 6.59 7.86
N ALA A 382 -26.72 6.18 8.70
CA ALA A 382 -25.48 6.90 8.92
C ALA A 382 -24.65 7.02 7.63
N ARG A 383 -24.53 5.92 6.86
CA ARG A 383 -23.79 5.93 5.57
C ARG A 383 -24.46 6.80 4.51
N ALA A 384 -25.80 6.73 4.39
CA ALA A 384 -26.54 7.60 3.48
C ALA A 384 -26.32 9.08 3.82
N LYS A 385 -26.39 9.43 5.11
CA LYS A 385 -26.16 10.80 5.59
C LYS A 385 -24.73 11.25 5.34
N ALA A 386 -23.75 10.40 5.65
CA ALA A 386 -22.33 10.68 5.45
C ALA A 386 -22.02 10.92 3.96
N ALA A 387 -22.42 10.01 3.08
CA ALA A 387 -22.23 10.17 1.64
C ALA A 387 -22.94 11.42 1.11
N GLY A 388 -24.16 11.70 1.57
CA GLY A 388 -24.92 12.90 1.18
C GLY A 388 -24.27 14.22 1.67
N ARG A 389 -23.53 14.20 2.77
CA ARG A 389 -22.75 15.35 3.23
C ARG A 389 -21.45 15.50 2.44
N LEU A 390 -20.71 14.41 2.21
CA LEU A 390 -19.49 14.41 1.41
C LEU A 390 -19.75 14.89 -0.02
N LEU A 391 -20.86 14.48 -0.64
CA LEU A 391 -21.27 14.97 -1.98
C LEU A 391 -21.45 16.50 -2.06
N LYS A 392 -21.64 17.19 -0.92
CA LYS A 392 -21.85 18.64 -0.85
C LYS A 392 -20.62 19.41 -0.39
N GLU A 393 -19.81 18.83 0.49
CA GLU A 393 -18.80 19.54 1.26
C GLU A 393 -17.36 19.16 0.89
N LEU A 394 -17.12 18.03 0.16
CA LEU A 394 -15.76 17.70 -0.28
C LEU A 394 -15.21 18.72 -1.28
N PRO A 395 -13.91 18.99 -1.25
CA PRO A 395 -13.23 19.76 -2.28
C PRO A 395 -13.52 19.22 -3.69
N PRO A 396 -13.68 20.09 -4.71
CA PRO A 396 -14.12 19.69 -6.06
C PRO A 396 -13.29 18.56 -6.68
N GLU A 397 -11.97 18.57 -6.54
CA GLU A 397 -11.08 17.55 -7.11
C GLU A 397 -11.26 16.18 -6.41
N GLN A 398 -11.32 16.16 -5.08
CA GLN A 398 -11.61 14.95 -4.34
C GLN A 398 -13.02 14.41 -4.64
N LEU A 399 -14.01 15.29 -4.70
CA LEU A 399 -15.38 14.92 -5.04
C LEU A 399 -15.47 14.32 -6.44
N LYS A 400 -14.80 14.91 -7.43
CA LYS A 400 -14.75 14.38 -8.79
C LYS A 400 -14.22 12.94 -8.81
N ALA A 401 -13.20 12.68 -8.01
CA ALA A 401 -12.52 11.39 -7.93
C ALA A 401 -13.33 10.27 -7.27
N CYS A 402 -14.28 10.59 -6.37
CA CYS A 402 -15.04 9.58 -5.61
C CYS A 402 -16.56 9.72 -5.73
N ARG A 403 -17.07 10.62 -6.56
CA ARG A 403 -18.51 10.85 -6.72
C ARG A 403 -19.28 9.56 -7.06
N PRO A 404 -18.85 8.73 -8.05
CA PRO A 404 -19.57 7.51 -8.39
C PRO A 404 -19.71 6.57 -7.19
N GLN A 405 -18.63 6.43 -6.39
CA GLN A 405 -18.62 5.57 -5.19
C GLN A 405 -19.50 6.14 -4.07
N LEU A 406 -19.53 7.46 -3.88
CA LEU A 406 -20.43 8.12 -2.92
C LEU A 406 -21.91 7.90 -3.32
N GLU A 407 -22.25 8.06 -4.59
CA GLU A 407 -23.59 7.81 -5.11
C GLU A 407 -23.98 6.33 -4.98
N GLN A 408 -23.05 5.42 -5.22
CA GLN A 408 -23.28 3.97 -5.02
C GLN A 408 -23.51 3.65 -3.54
N THR A 409 -22.78 4.30 -2.62
CA THR A 409 -23.02 4.17 -1.17
C THR A 409 -24.44 4.58 -0.80
N VAL A 410 -24.98 5.66 -1.39
CA VAL A 410 -26.36 6.11 -1.16
C VAL A 410 -27.36 5.07 -1.68
N ARG A 411 -27.14 4.48 -2.86
CA ARG A 411 -28.00 3.41 -3.43
C ARG A 411 -28.00 2.19 -2.52
N LEU A 412 -26.82 1.71 -2.09
CA LEU A 412 -26.69 0.56 -1.18
C LEU A 412 -27.36 0.80 0.17
N ALA A 413 -27.23 1.98 0.73
CA ALA A 413 -27.89 2.34 1.98
C ALA A 413 -29.42 2.36 1.83
N SER A 414 -29.97 2.86 0.71
CA SER A 414 -31.39 2.81 0.40
C SER A 414 -31.90 1.38 0.26
N ALA A 415 -31.19 0.56 -0.50
CA ALA A 415 -31.56 -0.85 -0.71
C ALA A 415 -31.46 -1.66 0.59
N SER A 416 -30.45 -1.41 1.44
CA SER A 416 -30.32 -2.03 2.77
C SER A 416 -31.54 -1.72 3.66
N ARG A 417 -31.98 -0.46 3.65
CA ARG A 417 -33.20 -0.04 4.37
C ARG A 417 -34.44 -0.75 3.84
N THR A 418 -34.62 -0.83 2.51
CA THR A 418 -35.71 -1.54 1.87
C THR A 418 -35.69 -3.05 2.20
N ALA A 419 -34.50 -3.65 2.22
CA ALA A 419 -34.31 -5.06 2.60
C ALA A 419 -34.74 -5.31 4.07
N LEU A 420 -34.37 -4.43 5.00
CA LEU A 420 -34.79 -4.51 6.40
C LEU A 420 -36.32 -4.36 6.57
N MET A 421 -36.93 -3.43 5.84
CA MET A 421 -38.40 -3.29 5.82
C MET A 421 -39.09 -4.53 5.25
N LEU A 422 -38.54 -5.16 4.21
CA LEU A 422 -39.05 -6.40 3.64
C LEU A 422 -39.02 -7.56 4.64
N LEU A 423 -37.90 -7.71 5.38
CA LEU A 423 -37.84 -8.72 6.47
C LEU A 423 -38.93 -8.51 7.52
N GLN A 424 -39.24 -7.28 7.91
CA GLN A 424 -40.34 -6.97 8.83
C GLN A 424 -41.72 -7.28 8.22
N ALA A 425 -41.92 -6.93 6.94
CA ALA A 425 -43.19 -7.14 6.27
C ALA A 425 -43.54 -8.65 6.12
N GLN A 426 -42.54 -9.50 5.92
CA GLN A 426 -42.71 -10.96 5.86
C GLN A 426 -43.27 -11.53 7.17
N GLN A 427 -43.00 -10.92 8.33
CA GLN A 427 -43.59 -11.32 9.61
C GLN A 427 -45.05 -10.86 9.78
N ALA A 428 -45.42 -9.78 9.09
CA ALA A 428 -46.74 -9.14 9.25
C ALA A 428 -47.80 -9.61 8.22
N VAL A 429 -47.47 -10.58 7.36
CA VAL A 429 -48.32 -11.06 6.20
C VAL A 429 -49.76 -11.39 6.57
N ALA A 430 -50.03 -11.79 7.81
CA ALA A 430 -51.40 -12.15 8.27
C ALA A 430 -52.40 -10.97 8.26
N LYS A 431 -51.95 -9.71 8.18
CA LYS A 431 -52.82 -8.53 8.35
C LYS A 431 -53.24 -7.84 7.04
N ASP A 432 -52.45 -7.91 5.96
CA ASP A 432 -52.69 -7.15 4.71
C ASP A 432 -52.73 -8.01 3.45
N GLY A 433 -52.70 -9.33 3.59
CA GLY A 433 -52.69 -10.27 2.46
C GLY A 433 -51.41 -10.18 1.61
N GLY A 434 -50.28 -9.73 2.21
CA GLY A 434 -48.98 -9.69 1.59
C GLY A 434 -48.80 -8.58 0.55
N ARG A 435 -49.65 -7.55 0.52
CA ARG A 435 -49.52 -6.42 -0.44
C ARG A 435 -48.30 -5.58 -0.16
N ASN A 436 -48.02 -5.30 1.12
CA ASN A 436 -46.86 -4.52 1.52
C ASN A 436 -45.53 -5.27 1.20
N GLU A 437 -45.49 -6.56 1.48
CA GLU A 437 -44.35 -7.41 1.13
C GLU A 437 -44.07 -7.38 -0.38
N ARG A 438 -45.06 -7.56 -1.23
CA ARG A 438 -44.89 -7.51 -2.70
C ARG A 438 -44.36 -6.16 -3.16
N SER A 439 -44.91 -5.07 -2.65
CA SER A 439 -44.47 -3.70 -2.99
C SER A 439 -43.01 -3.47 -2.62
N LEU A 440 -42.58 -3.93 -1.44
CA LEU A 440 -41.19 -3.82 -0.97
C LEU A 440 -40.23 -4.71 -1.78
N ARG A 441 -40.69 -5.91 -2.15
CA ARG A 441 -39.92 -6.83 -3.00
C ARG A 441 -39.66 -6.22 -4.38
N ASP A 442 -40.70 -5.65 -5.00
CA ASP A 442 -40.60 -4.95 -6.29
C ASP A 442 -39.70 -3.73 -6.20
N LYS A 443 -39.76 -2.98 -5.09
CA LYS A 443 -38.87 -1.85 -4.84
C LYS A 443 -37.43 -2.30 -4.71
N LEU A 444 -37.16 -3.34 -3.90
CA LEU A 444 -35.83 -3.88 -3.69
C LEU A 444 -35.19 -4.38 -5.00
N GLN A 445 -36.01 -5.02 -5.86
CA GLN A 445 -35.55 -5.48 -7.18
C GLN A 445 -35.16 -4.32 -8.09
N ARG A 446 -35.88 -3.19 -8.09
CA ARG A 446 -35.50 -1.99 -8.84
C ARG A 446 -34.24 -1.36 -8.29
N GLU A 447 -34.09 -1.30 -6.96
CA GLU A 447 -32.87 -0.78 -6.33
C GLU A 447 -31.64 -1.64 -6.64
N LEU A 448 -31.77 -2.98 -6.63
CA LEU A 448 -30.71 -3.90 -7.05
C LEU A 448 -30.34 -3.70 -8.52
N THR A 449 -31.31 -3.57 -9.42
CA THR A 449 -31.05 -3.29 -10.83
C THR A 449 -30.23 -1.99 -10.99
N ALA A 450 -30.57 -0.94 -10.23
CA ALA A 450 -29.82 0.31 -10.26
C ALA A 450 -28.40 0.17 -9.68
N ILE A 451 -28.23 -0.63 -8.64
CA ILE A 451 -26.90 -0.95 -8.06
C ILE A 451 -26.05 -1.68 -9.10
N ASP A 452 -26.58 -2.75 -9.70
CA ASP A 452 -25.85 -3.58 -10.68
C ASP A 452 -25.48 -2.78 -11.95
N GLN A 453 -26.32 -1.85 -12.39
CA GLN A 453 -26.02 -0.98 -13.52
C GLN A 453 -24.85 -0.02 -13.27
N HIS A 454 -24.64 0.39 -12.03
CA HIS A 454 -23.54 1.31 -11.66
C HIS A 454 -22.33 0.59 -11.05
N GLU A 455 -22.40 -0.71 -10.81
CA GLU A 455 -21.27 -1.50 -10.27
C GLU A 455 -20.08 -1.52 -11.25
N ALA A 456 -20.33 -1.43 -12.54
CA ALA A 456 -19.31 -1.30 -13.59
C ALA A 456 -18.54 0.03 -13.53
N GLU A 457 -19.03 1.05 -12.82
CA GLU A 457 -18.39 2.34 -12.65
C GLU A 457 -17.88 2.57 -11.22
N ALA A 458 -18.50 1.91 -10.23
CA ALA A 458 -18.21 2.16 -8.82
C ALA A 458 -18.53 0.93 -7.94
N GLU A 459 -17.52 0.27 -7.50
CA GLU A 459 -17.61 -0.84 -6.54
C GLU A 459 -17.43 -0.34 -5.10
N VAL A 460 -18.41 -0.63 -4.22
CA VAL A 460 -18.41 -0.26 -2.81
C VAL A 460 -19.10 -1.35 -2.00
N SER A 461 -18.45 -1.85 -0.93
CA SER A 461 -19.10 -2.70 0.08
C SER A 461 -19.85 -3.95 -0.48
N GLU A 462 -19.31 -4.54 -1.58
CA GLU A 462 -19.99 -5.64 -2.31
C GLU A 462 -20.21 -6.85 -1.40
N LYS A 463 -19.18 -7.20 -0.60
CA LYS A 463 -19.21 -8.36 0.31
C LYS A 463 -19.94 -8.10 1.64
N ALA A 464 -20.30 -6.84 1.93
CA ALA A 464 -21.07 -6.47 3.12
C ALA A 464 -22.46 -5.99 2.76
N MET A 465 -22.65 -4.71 2.42
CA MET A 465 -23.97 -4.16 2.12
C MET A 465 -24.58 -4.80 0.85
N GLY A 466 -23.79 -4.96 -0.22
CA GLY A 466 -24.23 -5.61 -1.45
C GLY A 466 -24.68 -7.05 -1.23
N ALA A 467 -23.87 -7.83 -0.53
CA ALA A 467 -24.20 -9.22 -0.19
C ALA A 467 -25.47 -9.32 0.68
N PHE A 468 -25.62 -8.44 1.69
CA PHE A 468 -26.79 -8.39 2.54
C PHE A 468 -28.09 -8.17 1.72
N VAL A 469 -28.09 -7.14 0.88
CA VAL A 469 -29.26 -6.78 0.06
C VAL A 469 -29.63 -7.92 -0.90
N ARG A 470 -28.65 -8.51 -1.58
CA ARG A 470 -28.86 -9.65 -2.49
C ARG A 470 -29.37 -10.90 -1.75
N ASN A 471 -28.85 -11.16 -0.55
CA ASN A 471 -29.31 -12.29 0.29
C ASN A 471 -30.77 -12.14 0.72
N VAL A 472 -31.17 -10.93 1.15
CA VAL A 472 -32.58 -10.68 1.53
C VAL A 472 -33.49 -10.78 0.32
N ALA A 473 -33.10 -10.27 -0.83
CA ALA A 473 -33.92 -10.36 -2.05
C ALA A 473 -34.17 -11.79 -2.52
N ARG A 474 -33.25 -12.73 -2.26
CA ARG A 474 -33.37 -14.16 -2.60
C ARG A 474 -34.22 -14.95 -1.60
N ARG A 475 -34.47 -14.44 -0.40
CA ARG A 475 -35.35 -15.10 0.60
C ARG A 475 -36.78 -15.06 0.10
N ARG A 476 -37.44 -16.26 0.07
CA ARG A 476 -38.86 -16.44 -0.32
C ARG A 476 -39.76 -16.21 0.87
#